data_69f4f6faad17e645885c6ccc55277f22
#
_entry.id   69f4f6faad17e645885c6ccc55277f22
#
_cell.length_a   1.000
_cell.length_b   1.000
_cell.length_c   1.000
_cell.angle_alpha   90.00
_cell.angle_beta   90.00
_cell.angle_gamma   90.00
#
_symmetry.space_group_name_H-M   'P 1'
#
loop_
_entity.id
_entity.type
_entity.pdbx_description
1 polymer ?
#
loop_
_entity_poly.entity_id
_entity_poly.type
_entity_poly.pdbx_seq_one_letter_code
_entity_poly.pdbx_strand_id
1 'polypeptide(L)'
;MKHSQFHRIGIVTRPNTPQLGETLSELVAFFLENSIEVLLDEECGNDLSANPLAENCRRVAKEDMGTCCDLVLVLGGDGTFLSVARQLAPYRIPIMGVHLGHLGFLTQVPRQNMIADISRMLAGQYLSEERIMLECTVQR
;
A
#
# COMPACT_ATOMS: atom_id res chain seq x y z
N MET A 1 -10.23 -12.01 -20.37
CA MET A 1 -9.80 -11.51 -19.07
C MET A 1 -8.65 -10.52 -19.23
N LYS A 2 -8.84 -9.27 -18.81
CA LYS A 2 -7.75 -8.32 -18.86
C LYS A 2 -6.77 -8.64 -17.74
N HIS A 3 -5.52 -8.89 -18.10
CA HIS A 3 -4.47 -9.07 -17.09
C HIS A 3 -4.11 -7.72 -16.48
N SER A 4 -4.09 -7.66 -15.17
CA SER A 4 -3.60 -6.47 -14.48
C SER A 4 -2.12 -6.29 -14.78
N GLN A 5 -1.68 -5.03 -14.91
CA GLN A 5 -0.25 -4.71 -14.99
C GLN A 5 0.44 -4.81 -13.63
N PHE A 6 -0.31 -4.95 -12.55
CA PHE A 6 0.22 -5.07 -11.21
C PHE A 6 0.17 -6.53 -10.78
N HIS A 7 1.33 -7.12 -10.49
CA HIS A 7 1.47 -8.52 -10.10
C HIS A 7 1.94 -8.69 -8.66
N ARG A 8 2.67 -7.70 -8.13
CA ARG A 8 3.21 -7.69 -6.78
C ARG A 8 2.86 -6.38 -6.13
N ILE A 9 2.01 -6.46 -5.11
CA ILE A 9 1.56 -5.26 -4.41
C ILE A 9 2.08 -5.30 -2.98
N GLY A 10 2.80 -4.25 -2.61
CA GLY A 10 3.27 -4.05 -1.25
C GLY A 10 2.21 -3.33 -0.42
N ILE A 11 2.13 -3.66 0.85
CA ILE A 11 1.23 -2.99 1.78
C ILE A 11 2.05 -2.47 2.96
N VAL A 12 1.95 -1.16 3.19
CA VAL A 12 2.55 -0.48 4.34
C VAL A 12 1.44 0.12 5.18
N THR A 13 1.51 -0.10 6.48
CA THR A 13 0.50 0.39 7.41
C THR A 13 1.13 1.23 8.50
N ARG A 14 0.30 2.06 9.13
CA ARG A 14 0.66 2.71 10.38
C ARG A 14 0.40 1.70 11.51
N PRO A 15 1.42 1.34 12.32
CA PRO A 15 1.22 0.42 13.43
C PRO A 15 0.19 0.92 14.43
N ASN A 16 -0.47 -0.02 15.13
CA ASN A 16 -1.43 0.26 16.19
C ASN A 16 -2.67 1.06 15.75
N THR A 17 -3.03 0.95 14.47
CA THR A 17 -4.27 1.55 13.97
C THR A 17 -5.46 0.66 14.33
N PRO A 18 -6.57 1.22 14.86
CA PRO A 18 -7.76 0.42 15.14
C PRO A 18 -8.30 -0.27 13.88
N GLN A 19 -8.78 -1.50 14.03
CA GLN A 19 -9.37 -2.30 12.95
C GLN A 19 -8.42 -2.62 11.80
N LEU A 20 -7.12 -2.44 12.01
CA LEU A 20 -6.13 -2.70 10.98
C LEU A 20 -6.13 -4.17 10.54
N GLY A 21 -6.27 -5.10 11.49
CA GLY A 21 -6.29 -6.53 11.18
C GLY A 21 -7.42 -6.91 10.24
N GLU A 22 -8.62 -6.38 10.44
CA GLU A 22 -9.76 -6.63 9.55
C GLU A 22 -9.52 -6.07 8.15
N THR A 23 -9.00 -4.86 8.07
CA THR A 23 -8.70 -4.21 6.80
C THR A 23 -7.64 -4.98 6.03
N LEU A 24 -6.57 -5.39 6.69
CA LEU A 24 -5.52 -6.20 6.08
C LEU A 24 -6.05 -7.54 5.60
N SER A 25 -6.86 -8.21 6.41
CA SER A 25 -7.45 -9.50 6.03
C SER A 25 -8.29 -9.39 4.77
N GLU A 26 -9.11 -8.36 4.68
CA GLU A 26 -9.95 -8.11 3.51
C GLU A 26 -9.12 -7.85 2.27
N LEU A 27 -8.08 -7.01 2.37
CA LEU A 27 -7.19 -6.72 1.26
C LEU A 27 -6.40 -7.92 0.80
N VAL A 28 -5.81 -8.65 1.73
CA VAL A 28 -4.99 -9.82 1.41
C VAL A 28 -5.85 -10.87 0.72
N ALA A 29 -7.04 -11.15 1.25
CA ALA A 29 -7.97 -12.10 0.63
C ALA A 29 -8.32 -11.69 -0.80
N PHE A 30 -8.63 -10.41 -0.99
CA PHE A 30 -8.97 -9.87 -2.32
C PHE A 30 -7.82 -10.03 -3.31
N PHE A 31 -6.60 -9.67 -2.91
CA PHE A 31 -5.45 -9.79 -3.80
C PHE A 31 -5.12 -11.24 -4.13
N LEU A 32 -5.19 -12.14 -3.16
CA LEU A 32 -4.92 -13.54 -3.40
C LEU A 32 -5.95 -14.17 -4.33
N GLU A 33 -7.21 -13.79 -4.22
CA GLU A 33 -8.28 -14.23 -5.13
C GLU A 33 -8.03 -13.76 -6.56
N ASN A 34 -7.32 -12.64 -6.73
CA ASN A 34 -6.99 -12.10 -8.05
C ASN A 34 -5.58 -12.48 -8.51
N SER A 35 -4.98 -13.47 -7.90
CA SER A 35 -3.65 -14.00 -8.24
C SER A 35 -2.53 -12.95 -8.15
N ILE A 36 -2.63 -12.05 -7.19
CA ILE A 36 -1.64 -11.03 -6.93
C ILE A 36 -0.79 -11.45 -5.74
N GLU A 37 0.54 -11.38 -5.89
CA GLU A 37 1.46 -11.60 -4.79
C GLU A 37 1.44 -10.40 -3.85
N VAL A 38 1.25 -10.66 -2.56
CA VAL A 38 1.18 -9.63 -1.53
C VAL A 38 2.48 -9.61 -0.73
N LEU A 39 3.06 -8.43 -0.63
CA LEU A 39 4.26 -8.20 0.16
C LEU A 39 3.90 -7.27 1.31
N LEU A 40 4.06 -7.75 2.54
CA LEU A 40 3.75 -6.97 3.72
C LEU A 40 5.02 -6.34 4.29
N ASP A 41 4.92 -5.09 4.68
CA ASP A 41 5.96 -4.47 5.49
C ASP A 41 6.15 -5.28 6.78
N GLU A 42 7.39 -5.47 7.18
CA GLU A 42 7.74 -6.25 8.38
C GLU A 42 7.01 -5.75 9.63
N GLU A 43 6.75 -4.46 9.74
CA GLU A 43 6.05 -3.88 10.86
C GLU A 43 4.54 -4.19 10.88
N CYS A 44 3.97 -4.65 9.78
CA CYS A 44 2.58 -5.07 9.70
C CYS A 44 2.34 -6.43 10.34
N GLY A 45 3.40 -7.14 10.65
CA GLY A 45 3.33 -8.56 10.98
C GLY A 45 2.48 -8.92 12.18
N ASN A 46 2.47 -8.06 13.19
CA ASN A 46 1.75 -8.36 14.44
C ASN A 46 0.23 -8.31 14.26
N ASP A 47 -0.26 -7.53 13.30
CA ASP A 47 -1.69 -7.38 13.06
C ASP A 47 -2.29 -8.57 12.32
N LEU A 48 -1.45 -9.38 11.67
CA LEU A 48 -1.87 -10.58 10.93
C LEU A 48 -1.33 -11.87 11.53
N SER A 49 -0.62 -11.82 12.65
CA SER A 49 0.08 -12.98 13.20
C SER A 49 -0.81 -14.21 13.45
N ALA A 50 -2.08 -13.99 13.77
CA ALA A 50 -3.05 -15.05 14.01
C ALA A 50 -3.91 -15.39 12.78
N ASN A 51 -3.69 -14.71 11.66
CA ASN A 51 -4.50 -14.88 10.44
C ASN A 51 -3.84 -15.89 9.50
N PRO A 52 -4.55 -16.95 9.09
CA PRO A 52 -4.00 -17.93 8.15
C PRO A 52 -3.54 -17.32 6.82
N LEU A 53 -4.13 -16.21 6.40
CA LEU A 53 -3.76 -15.53 5.16
C LEU A 53 -2.35 -14.97 5.20
N ALA A 54 -1.80 -14.70 6.38
CA ALA A 54 -0.45 -14.17 6.51
C ALA A 54 0.62 -15.11 5.96
N GLU A 55 0.35 -16.42 5.98
CA GLU A 55 1.28 -17.42 5.45
C GLU A 55 1.47 -17.31 3.94
N ASN A 56 0.49 -16.73 3.24
CA ASN A 56 0.55 -16.54 1.80
C ASN A 56 1.16 -15.18 1.40
N CYS A 57 1.62 -14.41 2.38
CA CYS A 57 2.21 -13.11 2.14
C CYS A 57 3.71 -13.18 2.43
N ARG A 58 4.50 -12.53 1.56
CA ARG A 58 5.91 -12.37 1.79
C ARG A 58 6.13 -11.10 2.61
N ARG A 59 7.01 -11.16 3.59
CA ARG A 59 7.38 -10.00 4.41
C ARG A 59 8.67 -9.39 3.90
N VAL A 60 8.69 -8.09 3.74
CA VAL A 60 9.86 -7.35 3.28
C VAL A 60 10.00 -6.07 4.06
N ALA A 61 11.24 -5.60 4.19
CA ALA A 61 11.50 -4.28 4.76
C ALA A 61 11.02 -3.21 3.79
N LYS A 62 10.60 -2.05 4.31
CA LYS A 62 10.15 -0.92 3.48
C LYS A 62 11.18 -0.54 2.43
N GLU A 63 12.46 -0.58 2.80
CA GLU A 63 13.57 -0.23 1.93
C GLU A 63 13.65 -1.13 0.70
N ASP A 64 13.18 -2.36 0.82
CA ASP A 64 13.27 -3.35 -0.25
C ASP A 64 12.04 -3.36 -1.17
N MET A 65 10.97 -2.70 -0.79
CA MET A 65 9.73 -2.67 -1.59
C MET A 65 9.94 -2.04 -2.96
N GLY A 66 10.87 -1.11 -3.07
CA GLY A 66 11.17 -0.46 -4.34
C GLY A 66 11.65 -1.39 -5.44
N THR A 67 12.29 -2.49 -5.08
CA THR A 67 12.79 -3.49 -6.02
C THR A 67 11.86 -4.70 -6.16
N CYS A 68 10.92 -4.87 -5.24
CA CYS A 68 10.09 -6.07 -5.17
C CYS A 68 8.64 -5.86 -5.61
N CYS A 69 8.16 -4.62 -5.65
CA CYS A 69 6.74 -4.33 -5.87
C CYS A 69 6.50 -3.54 -7.14
N ASP A 70 5.34 -3.75 -7.75
CA ASP A 70 4.83 -2.97 -8.89
C ASP A 70 4.00 -1.77 -8.43
N LEU A 71 3.43 -1.88 -7.24
CA LEU A 71 2.59 -0.87 -6.61
C LEU A 71 2.71 -1.03 -5.10
N VAL A 72 2.65 0.07 -4.38
CA VAL A 72 2.58 0.02 -2.92
C VAL A 72 1.30 0.72 -2.45
N LEU A 73 0.56 0.02 -1.61
CA LEU A 73 -0.62 0.54 -0.92
C LEU A 73 -0.21 1.01 0.47
N VAL A 74 -0.58 2.22 0.80
CA VAL A 74 -0.37 2.78 2.13
C VAL A 74 -1.71 2.88 2.84
N LEU A 75 -1.83 2.21 3.99
CA LEU A 75 -3.02 2.29 4.83
C LEU A 75 -2.71 3.21 6.01
N GLY A 76 -3.30 4.37 6.02
CA GLY A 76 -3.05 5.35 7.09
C GLY A 76 -3.37 6.75 6.65
N GLY A 77 -2.52 7.69 7.02
CA GLY A 77 -2.67 9.09 6.69
C GLY A 77 -1.53 9.61 5.82
N ASP A 78 -1.53 10.92 5.58
CA ASP A 78 -0.53 11.56 4.72
C ASP A 78 0.90 11.43 5.26
N GLY A 79 1.08 11.43 6.57
CA GLY A 79 2.42 11.27 7.17
C GLY A 79 3.03 9.91 6.83
N THR A 80 2.26 8.85 6.94
CA THR A 80 2.71 7.50 6.57
C THR A 80 2.97 7.44 5.05
N PHE A 81 2.08 8.03 4.27
CA PHE A 81 2.24 8.10 2.82
C PHE A 81 3.54 8.80 2.42
N LEU A 82 3.83 9.96 3.00
CA LEU A 82 5.05 10.72 2.70
C LEU A 82 6.32 9.96 3.09
N SER A 83 6.29 9.24 4.20
CA SER A 83 7.43 8.42 4.62
C SER A 83 7.73 7.34 3.58
N VAL A 84 6.71 6.66 3.09
CA VAL A 84 6.85 5.64 2.04
C VAL A 84 7.30 6.27 0.73
N ALA A 85 6.70 7.40 0.36
CA ALA A 85 7.04 8.08 -0.89
C ALA A 85 8.50 8.48 -0.94
N ARG A 86 9.07 8.94 0.17
CA ARG A 86 10.48 9.29 0.25
C ARG A 86 11.38 8.08 -0.03
N GLN A 87 11.03 6.92 0.51
CA GLN A 87 11.81 5.71 0.31
C GLN A 87 11.68 5.16 -1.10
N LEU A 88 10.51 5.29 -1.71
CA LEU A 88 10.22 4.69 -3.01
C LEU A 88 10.46 5.63 -4.21
N ALA A 89 10.66 6.92 -3.96
CA ALA A 89 10.85 7.90 -5.04
C ALA A 89 11.92 7.51 -6.06
N PRO A 90 13.12 7.03 -5.66
CA PRO A 90 14.15 6.63 -6.62
C PRO A 90 13.73 5.50 -7.55
N TYR A 91 12.78 4.68 -7.14
CA TYR A 91 12.32 3.50 -7.90
C TYR A 91 11.14 3.79 -8.81
N ARG A 92 10.52 4.96 -8.69
CA ARG A 92 9.36 5.41 -9.49
C ARG A 92 8.18 4.46 -9.45
N ILE A 93 7.94 3.82 -8.31
CA ILE A 93 6.82 2.92 -8.13
C ILE A 93 5.57 3.71 -7.78
N PRO A 94 4.42 3.41 -8.39
CA PRO A 94 3.15 4.04 -8.00
C PRO A 94 2.77 3.73 -6.56
N ILE A 95 2.20 4.71 -5.89
CA ILE A 95 1.73 4.58 -4.52
C ILE A 95 0.27 4.99 -4.47
N MET A 96 -0.55 4.19 -3.79
CA MET A 96 -1.96 4.47 -3.57
C MET A 96 -2.23 4.55 -2.08
N GLY A 97 -2.87 5.62 -1.65
CA GLY A 97 -3.16 5.83 -0.22
C GLY A 97 -4.61 5.59 0.11
N VAL A 98 -4.86 4.76 1.11
CA VAL A 98 -6.18 4.51 1.68
C VAL A 98 -6.23 5.12 3.07
N HIS A 99 -7.13 6.07 3.30
CA HIS A 99 -7.26 6.65 4.62
C HIS A 99 -8.21 5.81 5.49
N LEU A 100 -7.79 5.59 6.72
CA LEU A 100 -8.53 4.77 7.68
C LEU A 100 -9.36 5.60 8.67
N GLY A 101 -9.20 6.90 8.65
CA GLY A 101 -9.94 7.81 9.52
C GLY A 101 -10.29 9.08 8.78
N HIS A 102 -9.37 10.02 8.73
CA HIS A 102 -9.61 11.32 8.13
C HIS A 102 -9.08 11.39 6.70
N LEU A 103 -9.84 12.04 5.83
CA LEU A 103 -9.41 12.31 4.46
C LEU A 103 -8.13 13.15 4.46
N GLY A 104 -7.11 12.66 3.76
CA GLY A 104 -5.87 13.39 3.54
C GLY A 104 -5.79 13.95 2.13
N PHE A 105 -4.70 14.68 1.85
CA PHE A 105 -4.42 15.18 0.52
C PHE A 105 -3.87 14.09 -0.41
N LEU A 106 -3.13 13.13 0.15
CA LEU A 106 -2.47 12.06 -0.58
C LEU A 106 -3.19 10.73 -0.44
N THR A 107 -3.82 10.51 0.71
CA THR A 107 -4.60 9.30 0.99
C THR A 107 -6.04 9.58 0.63
N GLN A 108 -6.38 9.38 -0.64
CA GLN A 108 -7.66 9.80 -1.21
C GLN A 108 -8.71 8.70 -1.26
N VAL A 109 -8.34 7.46 -1.07
CA VAL A 109 -9.27 6.34 -1.13
C VAL A 109 -9.84 6.07 0.25
N PRO A 110 -11.16 6.21 0.45
CA PRO A 110 -11.77 5.88 1.74
C PRO A 110 -11.75 4.37 1.97
N ARG A 111 -11.62 3.98 3.22
CA ARG A 111 -11.59 2.56 3.59
C ARG A 111 -12.83 1.81 3.09
N GLN A 112 -14.01 2.41 3.17
CA GLN A 112 -15.26 1.78 2.75
C GLN A 112 -15.36 1.57 1.23
N ASN A 113 -14.59 2.31 0.43
CA ASN A 113 -14.55 2.17 -1.02
C ASN A 113 -13.30 1.44 -1.51
N MET A 114 -12.48 0.96 -0.59
CA MET A 114 -11.16 0.42 -0.87
C MET A 114 -11.19 -0.71 -1.91
N ILE A 115 -12.00 -1.72 -1.69
CA ILE A 115 -12.04 -2.88 -2.60
C ILE A 115 -12.59 -2.47 -3.98
N ALA A 116 -13.62 -1.63 -4.02
CA ALA A 116 -14.18 -1.17 -5.28
C ALA A 116 -13.17 -0.35 -6.09
N ASP A 117 -12.45 0.55 -5.43
CA ASP A 117 -11.47 1.41 -6.11
C ASP A 117 -10.23 0.62 -6.55
N ILE A 118 -9.78 -0.32 -5.74
CA ILE A 118 -8.66 -1.20 -6.11
C ILE A 118 -9.07 -2.10 -7.27
N SER A 119 -10.29 -2.61 -7.26
CA SER A 119 -10.81 -3.42 -8.36
C SER A 119 -10.80 -2.65 -9.69
N ARG A 120 -11.20 -1.39 -9.68
CA ARG A 120 -11.14 -0.53 -10.87
C ARG A 120 -9.70 -0.30 -11.32
N MET A 121 -8.80 -0.08 -10.38
CA MET A 121 -7.39 0.10 -10.68
C MET A 121 -6.80 -1.15 -11.33
N LEU A 122 -7.11 -2.33 -10.82
CA LEU A 122 -6.66 -3.59 -11.41
C LEU A 122 -7.22 -3.82 -12.81
N ALA A 123 -8.38 -3.24 -13.09
CA ALA A 123 -8.99 -3.28 -14.43
C ALA A 123 -8.42 -2.20 -15.38
N GLY A 124 -7.47 -1.41 -14.94
CA GLY A 124 -6.86 -0.35 -15.73
C GLY A 124 -7.60 0.99 -15.71
N GLN A 125 -8.62 1.12 -14.86
CA GLN A 125 -9.43 2.33 -14.76
C GLN A 125 -8.90 3.26 -13.66
N TYR A 126 -7.81 3.95 -13.92
CA TYR A 126 -7.21 4.88 -12.96
C TYR A 126 -6.45 6.00 -13.65
N LEU A 127 -6.24 7.08 -12.91
CA LEU A 127 -5.36 8.18 -13.31
C LEU A 127 -4.14 8.19 -12.42
N SER A 128 -2.99 8.31 -13.02
CA SER A 128 -1.72 8.42 -12.31
C SER A 128 -1.24 9.87 -12.35
N GLU A 129 -0.87 10.41 -11.20
CA GLU A 129 -0.28 11.75 -11.09
C GLU A 129 1.17 11.64 -10.65
N GLU A 130 2.04 12.35 -11.34
CA GLU A 130 3.43 12.48 -10.91
C GLU A 130 3.57 13.69 -10.00
N ARG A 131 4.26 13.52 -8.88
CA ARG A 131 4.50 14.59 -7.93
C ARG A 131 5.99 14.75 -7.69
N ILE A 132 6.43 16.00 -7.58
CA ILE A 132 7.83 16.35 -7.35
C ILE A 132 8.12 16.26 -5.85
N MET A 133 9.28 15.71 -5.52
CA MET A 133 9.81 15.74 -4.16
C MET A 133 10.95 16.76 -4.11
N LEU A 134 10.95 17.58 -3.06
CA LEU A 134 11.97 18.58 -2.84
C LEU A 134 12.88 18.15 -1.71
N GLU A 135 14.18 18.22 -1.95
CA GLU A 135 15.18 18.03 -0.90
C GLU A 135 15.62 19.40 -0.41
N CYS A 136 15.57 19.59 0.91
CA CYS A 136 15.95 20.83 1.54
C CYS A 136 17.01 20.56 2.60
N THR A 137 18.15 21.24 2.49
CA THR A 137 19.21 21.13 3.49
C THR A 137 19.37 22.48 4.19
N VAL A 138 19.33 22.45 5.52
CA VAL A 138 19.54 23.66 6.33
C VAL A 138 20.97 23.66 6.85
N GLN A 139 21.72 24.69 6.49
CA GLN A 139 23.06 24.90 7.02
C GLN A 139 22.99 25.82 8.23
N ARG A 140 23.59 25.41 9.33
CA ARG A 140 23.66 26.17 10.56
C ARG A 140 25.08 26.70 10.79
#